data_e73ff138cd9bb2f1d0f826fbf720653d
#
_entry.id   e73ff138cd9bb2f1d0f826fbf720653d
#
_cell.length_a   1.000
_cell.length_b   1.000
_cell.length_c   1.000
_cell.angle_alpha   90.00
_cell.angle_beta   90.00
_cell.angle_gamma   90.00
#
_symmetry.space_group_name_H-M   'P 1'
#
loop_
_entity.id
_entity.type
_entity.pdbx_description
1 polymer ?
#
loop_
_entity_poly.entity_id
_entity_poly.type
_entity_poly.pdbx_seq_one_letter_code
_entity_poly.pdbx_strand_id
1 'polypeptide(L)'
;MLWNCLLDGFPEDYKGYKIRSDFRIGIMLNLLLDDEAVDEDTKLSQAFNILYIDEVQDIQTAYDGLMWFLSCGESEVVYDYGIEDSKGNESNEKCIDYQYDALEIWGGFWSKGVDLTKTEMHWFAFNAALHNLQECVIAQRMDYRSMSTKGMKGDTKKHYNEIKKKVKVRKMYTKEEAEEIRRRNEKLQEEQNPNMSSYQKEYYRKMRELGAII
;
A
#
# COMPACT_ATOMS: atom_id res chain seq x y z
N MET A 1 -21.56 -2.23 23.71
CA MET A 1 -20.29 -2.73 24.30
C MET A 1 -19.31 -2.75 23.15
N LEU A 2 -18.11 -2.23 23.33
CA LEU A 2 -17.08 -2.32 22.28
C LEU A 2 -16.75 -3.80 22.06
N TRP A 3 -16.55 -4.17 20.79
CA TRP A 3 -16.16 -5.51 20.39
C TRP A 3 -14.80 -5.90 20.99
N ASN A 4 -14.68 -7.14 21.41
CA ASN A 4 -13.45 -7.68 21.99
C ASN A 4 -13.17 -9.08 21.41
N CYS A 5 -12.11 -9.18 20.60
CA CYS A 5 -11.78 -10.42 19.91
C CYS A 5 -11.53 -11.65 20.82
N LEU A 6 -11.14 -11.42 22.08
CA LEU A 6 -10.91 -12.51 23.04
C LEU A 6 -12.23 -13.06 23.63
N LEU A 7 -13.32 -12.30 23.56
CA LEU A 7 -14.64 -12.68 24.08
C LEU A 7 -15.59 -13.05 22.93
N ASP A 8 -15.56 -12.30 21.86
CA ASP A 8 -16.57 -12.34 20.80
C ASP A 8 -16.08 -13.06 19.53
N GLY A 9 -14.76 -13.39 19.47
CA GLY A 9 -14.13 -13.88 18.24
C GLY A 9 -13.95 -12.77 17.20
N PHE A 10 -13.59 -13.15 15.96
CA PHE A 10 -13.50 -12.20 14.86
C PHE A 10 -14.84 -12.07 14.15
N PRO A 11 -15.23 -10.85 13.75
CA PRO A 11 -16.55 -10.59 13.16
C PRO A 11 -16.63 -11.11 11.71
N GLU A 12 -17.76 -11.73 11.37
CA GLU A 12 -18.07 -12.20 10.01
C GLU A 12 -19.09 -11.33 9.30
N ASP A 13 -19.56 -10.27 9.95
CA ASP A 13 -20.49 -9.29 9.39
C ASP A 13 -20.22 -7.88 9.90
N TYR A 14 -20.72 -6.90 9.17
CA TYR A 14 -20.78 -5.49 9.57
C TYR A 14 -22.23 -5.02 9.53
N LYS A 15 -22.79 -4.68 10.71
CA LYS A 15 -24.19 -4.23 10.86
C LYS A 15 -25.21 -5.20 10.22
N GLY A 16 -24.95 -6.52 10.28
CA GLY A 16 -25.79 -7.56 9.72
C GLY A 16 -25.51 -7.92 8.25
N TYR A 17 -24.62 -7.20 7.57
CA TYR A 17 -24.17 -7.55 6.22
C TYR A 17 -22.96 -8.46 6.29
N LYS A 18 -23.09 -9.67 5.77
CA LYS A 18 -22.00 -10.66 5.76
C LYS A 18 -20.81 -10.21 4.90
N ILE A 19 -19.60 -10.42 5.42
CA ILE A 19 -18.36 -10.06 4.74
C ILE A 19 -17.51 -11.31 4.43
N ARG A 20 -16.65 -11.17 3.44
CA ARG A 20 -15.55 -12.12 3.19
C ARG A 20 -14.36 -11.70 4.02
N SER A 21 -14.12 -12.41 5.12
CA SER A 21 -13.19 -11.99 6.18
C SER A 21 -11.74 -12.52 6.02
N ASP A 22 -11.47 -13.38 5.01
CA ASP A 22 -10.12 -13.91 4.77
C ASP A 22 -9.12 -12.79 4.46
N PHE A 23 -7.87 -12.94 4.94
CA PHE A 23 -6.84 -11.93 4.80
C PHE A 23 -6.52 -11.57 3.33
N ARG A 24 -6.73 -12.50 2.39
CA ARG A 24 -6.54 -12.23 0.96
C ARG A 24 -7.50 -11.18 0.44
N ILE A 25 -8.70 -11.13 1.00
CA ILE A 25 -9.69 -10.07 0.70
C ILE A 25 -9.12 -8.71 1.13
N GLY A 26 -8.59 -8.61 2.34
CA GLY A 26 -7.94 -7.37 2.81
C GLY A 26 -6.76 -6.94 1.94
N ILE A 27 -5.93 -7.89 1.51
CA ILE A 27 -4.83 -7.62 0.56
C ILE A 27 -5.38 -7.12 -0.79
N MET A 28 -6.38 -7.82 -1.37
CA MET A 28 -6.99 -7.42 -2.64
C MET A 28 -7.59 -6.01 -2.58
N LEU A 29 -8.27 -5.67 -1.48
CA LEU A 29 -8.81 -4.33 -1.25
C LEU A 29 -7.71 -3.27 -1.19
N ASN A 30 -6.62 -3.52 -0.47
CA ASN A 30 -5.50 -2.58 -0.41
C ASN A 30 -4.87 -2.38 -1.80
N LEU A 31 -4.64 -3.45 -2.57
CA LEU A 31 -4.08 -3.36 -3.91
C LEU A 31 -5.01 -2.61 -4.88
N LEU A 32 -6.33 -2.84 -4.81
CA LEU A 32 -7.31 -2.13 -5.62
C LEU A 32 -7.35 -0.63 -5.30
N LEU A 33 -7.36 -0.28 -4.02
CA LEU A 33 -7.40 1.13 -3.58
C LEU A 33 -6.12 1.88 -3.93
N ASP A 34 -4.98 1.20 -3.96
CA ASP A 34 -3.69 1.76 -4.35
C ASP A 34 -3.49 1.87 -5.88
N ASP A 35 -4.33 1.24 -6.69
CA ASP A 35 -4.18 1.25 -8.15
C ASP A 35 -4.57 2.60 -8.75
N GLU A 36 -3.57 3.36 -9.18
CA GLU A 36 -3.76 4.68 -9.81
C GLU A 36 -4.40 4.62 -11.21
N ALA A 37 -4.47 3.44 -11.84
CA ALA A 37 -5.06 3.28 -13.17
C ALA A 37 -6.59 3.15 -13.14
N VAL A 38 -7.17 2.87 -11.97
CA VAL A 38 -8.61 2.71 -11.75
C VAL A 38 -9.18 4.00 -11.13
N ASP A 39 -10.29 4.50 -11.67
CA ASP A 39 -11.00 5.65 -11.11
C ASP A 39 -11.67 5.31 -9.76
N GLU A 40 -11.89 6.34 -8.94
CA GLU A 40 -12.36 6.17 -7.56
C GLU A 40 -13.76 5.53 -7.45
N ASP A 41 -14.68 5.86 -8.37
CA ASP A 41 -16.03 5.30 -8.34
C ASP A 41 -16.00 3.79 -8.66
N THR A 42 -15.17 3.41 -9.64
CA THR A 42 -14.94 2.01 -10.00
C THR A 42 -14.26 1.25 -8.85
N LYS A 43 -13.25 1.86 -8.19
CA LYS A 43 -12.62 1.26 -7.00
C LYS A 43 -13.63 0.95 -5.91
N LEU A 44 -14.47 1.91 -5.54
CA LEU A 44 -15.46 1.73 -4.48
C LEU A 44 -16.47 0.64 -4.85
N SER A 45 -17.00 0.66 -6.08
CA SER A 45 -17.92 -0.37 -6.54
C SER A 45 -17.31 -1.77 -6.49
N GLN A 46 -16.08 -1.90 -6.96
CA GLN A 46 -15.35 -3.18 -6.91
C GLN A 46 -15.02 -3.59 -5.48
N ALA A 47 -14.61 -2.65 -4.61
CA ALA A 47 -14.30 -2.93 -3.22
C ALA A 47 -15.52 -3.49 -2.46
N PHE A 48 -16.71 -2.93 -2.69
CA PHE A 48 -17.95 -3.45 -2.09
C PHE A 48 -18.24 -4.87 -2.58
N ASN A 49 -18.10 -5.14 -3.87
CA ASN A 49 -18.29 -6.48 -4.44
C ASN A 49 -17.25 -7.51 -3.93
N ILE A 50 -16.04 -7.06 -3.62
CA ILE A 50 -14.99 -7.91 -3.04
C ILE A 50 -15.29 -8.21 -1.59
N LEU A 51 -15.70 -7.22 -0.80
CA LEU A 51 -15.89 -7.35 0.64
C LEU A 51 -17.19 -8.05 1.00
N TYR A 52 -18.33 -7.57 0.49
CA TYR A 52 -19.64 -8.05 0.89
C TYR A 52 -20.07 -9.31 0.12
N ILE A 53 -20.78 -10.21 0.81
CA ILE A 53 -21.36 -11.40 0.19
C ILE A 53 -22.65 -11.02 -0.54
N ASP A 54 -23.47 -10.19 0.10
CA ASP A 54 -24.74 -9.70 -0.42
C ASP A 54 -24.66 -8.19 -0.73
N GLU A 55 -25.54 -7.69 -1.57
CA GLU A 55 -25.59 -6.27 -1.91
C GLU A 55 -26.01 -5.43 -0.70
N VAL A 56 -25.24 -4.39 -0.39
CA VAL A 56 -25.55 -3.42 0.66
C VAL A 56 -26.34 -2.26 0.05
N GLN A 57 -27.57 -2.06 0.51
CA GLN A 57 -28.51 -1.08 -0.06
C GLN A 57 -28.09 0.37 0.19
N ASP A 58 -27.45 0.64 1.34
CA ASP A 58 -26.98 1.98 1.72
C ASP A 58 -25.48 2.12 1.48
N ILE A 59 -25.13 3.01 0.55
CA ILE A 59 -23.73 3.28 0.14
C ILE A 59 -22.90 3.75 1.33
N GLN A 60 -23.47 4.56 2.23
CA GLN A 60 -22.74 5.03 3.41
C GLN A 60 -22.39 3.87 4.35
N THR A 61 -23.34 2.97 4.60
CA THR A 61 -23.10 1.76 5.39
C THR A 61 -22.04 0.87 4.73
N ALA A 62 -22.08 0.73 3.39
CA ALA A 62 -21.09 -0.04 2.65
C ALA A 62 -19.69 0.57 2.79
N TYR A 63 -19.56 1.89 2.68
CA TYR A 63 -18.32 2.61 2.84
C TYR A 63 -17.78 2.52 4.28
N ASP A 64 -18.61 2.78 5.27
CA ASP A 64 -18.23 2.70 6.69
C ASP A 64 -17.72 1.30 7.04
N GLY A 65 -18.39 0.25 6.53
CA GLY A 65 -17.96 -1.12 6.75
C GLY A 65 -16.67 -1.50 6.02
N LEU A 66 -16.43 -0.94 4.84
CA LEU A 66 -15.14 -1.08 4.14
C LEU A 66 -14.00 -0.46 4.97
N MET A 67 -14.19 0.76 5.45
CA MET A 67 -13.19 1.45 6.28
C MET A 67 -12.97 0.74 7.62
N TRP A 68 -14.05 0.27 8.24
CA TRP A 68 -13.99 -0.53 9.45
C TRP A 68 -13.22 -1.85 9.23
N PHE A 69 -13.47 -2.54 8.12
CA PHE A 69 -12.75 -3.78 7.80
C PHE A 69 -11.26 -3.52 7.58
N LEU A 70 -10.92 -2.52 6.78
CA LEU A 70 -9.51 -2.19 6.47
C LEU A 70 -8.74 -1.73 7.71
N SER A 71 -9.38 -0.99 8.62
CA SER A 71 -8.79 -0.53 9.89
C SER A 71 -8.85 -1.56 11.02
N CYS A 72 -9.27 -2.81 10.74
CA CYS A 72 -9.42 -3.86 11.74
C CYS A 72 -10.33 -3.45 12.92
N GLY A 73 -11.37 -2.66 12.64
CA GLY A 73 -12.33 -2.18 13.64
C GLY A 73 -11.94 -0.86 14.33
N GLU A 74 -10.73 -0.35 14.10
CA GLU A 74 -10.25 0.87 14.78
C GLU A 74 -11.01 2.14 14.36
N SER A 75 -11.63 2.18 13.18
CA SER A 75 -12.40 3.34 12.71
C SER A 75 -13.63 3.66 13.57
N GLU A 76 -14.12 2.71 14.37
CA GLU A 76 -15.23 2.90 15.29
C GLU A 76 -14.79 3.15 16.75
N VAL A 77 -13.49 3.18 17.01
CA VAL A 77 -12.94 3.35 18.36
C VAL A 77 -12.34 4.75 18.48
N VAL A 78 -12.78 5.47 19.52
CA VAL A 78 -12.17 6.75 19.91
C VAL A 78 -11.30 6.51 21.13
N TYR A 79 -9.99 6.72 20.97
CA TYR A 79 -9.05 6.66 22.07
C TYR A 79 -8.93 8.05 22.72
N ASP A 80 -9.01 8.10 24.05
CA ASP A 80 -8.64 9.30 24.81
C ASP A 80 -7.12 9.37 24.96
N TYR A 81 -6.46 10.00 24.02
CA TYR A 81 -5.00 10.22 24.05
C TYR A 81 -4.61 11.43 24.89
N GLY A 82 -5.50 11.93 25.78
CA GLY A 82 -5.25 13.17 26.51
C GLY A 82 -4.73 14.26 25.56
N ILE A 83 -5.27 15.45 25.55
CA ILE A 83 -5.04 16.50 24.55
C ILE A 83 -3.54 16.92 24.52
N GLU A 84 -2.66 16.04 24.07
CA GLU A 84 -1.34 16.42 23.61
C GLU A 84 -1.42 16.63 22.10
N ASP A 85 -1.22 17.88 21.68
CA ASP A 85 -1.08 18.27 20.28
C ASP A 85 -0.10 17.32 19.55
N SER A 86 -0.60 16.26 19.01
CA SER A 86 0.14 15.42 18.06
C SER A 86 0.29 16.18 16.74
N LYS A 87 1.06 17.25 16.74
CA LYS A 87 1.74 17.76 15.54
C LYS A 87 2.86 16.79 15.15
N GLY A 88 2.55 15.50 15.15
CA GLY A 88 3.32 14.51 14.43
C GLY A 88 3.06 14.76 12.95
N ASN A 89 4.06 15.20 12.21
CA ASN A 89 4.08 14.94 10.78
C ASN A 89 4.03 13.43 10.64
N GLU A 90 2.83 12.88 10.44
CA GLU A 90 2.68 11.54 9.90
C GLU A 90 3.49 11.55 8.61
N SER A 91 4.53 10.75 8.56
CA SER A 91 5.19 10.49 7.28
C SER A 91 4.16 9.74 6.45
N ASN A 92 3.63 10.35 5.40
CA ASN A 92 2.77 9.70 4.40
C ASN A 92 3.51 8.58 3.63
N GLU A 93 4.62 8.10 4.16
CA GLU A 93 5.38 7.01 3.56
C GLU A 93 4.72 5.69 3.94
N LYS A 94 4.28 4.97 2.92
CA LYS A 94 3.69 3.64 3.05
C LYS A 94 4.63 2.71 3.80
N CYS A 95 4.20 2.21 4.95
CA CYS A 95 4.99 1.34 5.81
C CYS A 95 5.13 -0.07 5.23
N ILE A 96 4.07 -0.56 4.57
CA ILE A 96 4.01 -1.88 3.95
C ILE A 96 3.34 -1.78 2.58
N ASP A 97 3.75 -2.64 1.65
CA ASP A 97 3.12 -2.80 0.34
C ASP A 97 2.92 -4.28 0.06
N TYR A 98 1.68 -4.70 -0.08
CA TYR A 98 1.33 -6.12 -0.23
C TYR A 98 1.80 -6.75 -1.55
N GLN A 99 2.10 -5.94 -2.57
CA GLN A 99 2.69 -6.42 -3.81
C GLN A 99 4.22 -6.46 -3.72
N TYR A 100 4.84 -5.36 -3.27
CA TYR A 100 6.30 -5.21 -3.20
C TYR A 100 6.94 -6.11 -2.13
N ASP A 101 6.27 -6.26 -0.97
CA ASP A 101 6.77 -7.00 0.18
C ASP A 101 6.18 -8.41 0.31
N ALA A 102 5.46 -8.91 -0.70
CA ALA A 102 4.71 -10.18 -0.63
C ALA A 102 5.56 -11.37 -0.16
N LEU A 103 6.77 -11.53 -0.71
CA LEU A 103 7.66 -12.64 -0.36
C LEU A 103 8.24 -12.50 1.05
N GLU A 104 8.54 -11.29 1.48
CA GLU A 104 9.06 -11.03 2.83
C GLU A 104 7.98 -11.21 3.89
N ILE A 105 6.73 -10.85 3.58
CA ILE A 105 5.58 -11.15 4.44
C ILE A 105 5.43 -12.66 4.58
N TRP A 106 5.36 -13.38 3.45
CA TRP A 106 5.26 -14.84 3.47
C TRP A 106 6.42 -15.47 4.26
N GLY A 107 7.67 -15.03 4.00
CA GLY A 107 8.87 -15.51 4.70
C GLY A 107 8.84 -15.25 6.20
N GLY A 108 8.31 -14.10 6.62
CA GLY A 108 8.12 -13.76 8.04
C GLY A 108 7.17 -14.75 8.73
N PHE A 109 6.00 -15.01 8.14
CA PHE A 109 5.05 -16.01 8.66
C PHE A 109 5.59 -17.43 8.60
N TRP A 110 6.26 -17.79 7.50
CA TRP A 110 6.90 -19.10 7.35
C TRP A 110 7.92 -19.39 8.45
N SER A 111 8.71 -18.40 8.85
CA SER A 111 9.68 -18.53 9.96
C SER A 111 9.02 -18.81 11.31
N LYS A 112 7.73 -18.51 11.45
CA LYS A 112 6.92 -18.81 12.63
C LYS A 112 6.05 -20.08 12.46
N GLY A 113 6.26 -20.83 11.37
CA GLY A 113 5.55 -22.09 11.10
C GLY A 113 4.19 -21.92 10.40
N VAL A 114 3.88 -20.73 9.89
CA VAL A 114 2.61 -20.44 9.21
C VAL A 114 2.83 -20.34 7.70
N ASP A 115 2.22 -21.27 6.93
CA ASP A 115 2.21 -21.20 5.46
C ASP A 115 0.98 -20.43 4.98
N LEU A 116 1.14 -19.14 4.68
CA LEU A 116 0.07 -18.29 4.21
C LEU A 116 -0.57 -18.75 2.89
N THR A 117 0.11 -19.61 2.11
CA THR A 117 -0.47 -20.16 0.87
C THR A 117 -1.53 -21.20 1.13
N LYS A 118 -1.53 -21.80 2.33
CA LYS A 118 -2.44 -22.90 2.74
C LYS A 118 -3.32 -22.56 3.93
N THR A 119 -3.00 -21.47 4.65
CA THR A 119 -3.70 -21.07 5.87
C THR A 119 -4.89 -20.18 5.52
N GLU A 120 -6.06 -20.48 6.06
CA GLU A 120 -7.19 -19.57 6.12
C GLU A 120 -7.06 -18.75 7.40
N MET A 121 -7.18 -17.44 7.30
CA MET A 121 -7.00 -16.53 8.42
C MET A 121 -7.86 -15.28 8.24
N HIS A 122 -8.54 -14.87 9.30
CA HIS A 122 -9.28 -13.62 9.29
C HIS A 122 -8.35 -12.42 9.11
N TRP A 123 -8.78 -11.40 8.35
CA TRP A 123 -8.00 -10.19 8.07
C TRP A 123 -7.43 -9.53 9.34
N PHE A 124 -8.25 -9.39 10.40
CA PHE A 124 -7.81 -8.80 11.65
C PHE A 124 -6.73 -9.63 12.34
N ALA A 125 -6.85 -10.96 12.31
CA ALA A 125 -5.84 -11.85 12.85
C ALA A 125 -4.53 -11.76 12.07
N PHE A 126 -4.62 -11.69 10.73
CA PHE A 126 -3.46 -11.50 9.86
C PHE A 126 -2.73 -10.19 10.16
N ASN A 127 -3.46 -9.07 10.27
CA ASN A 127 -2.86 -7.78 10.60
C ASN A 127 -2.21 -7.80 11.99
N ALA A 128 -2.92 -8.29 12.99
CA ALA A 128 -2.35 -8.42 14.34
C ALA A 128 -1.08 -9.27 14.33
N ALA A 129 -1.07 -10.42 13.64
CA ALA A 129 0.11 -11.28 13.52
C ALA A 129 1.25 -10.59 12.76
N LEU A 130 0.94 -9.90 11.65
CA LEU A 130 1.92 -9.18 10.82
C LEU A 130 2.64 -8.09 11.61
N HIS A 131 1.90 -7.26 12.36
CA HIS A 131 2.47 -6.19 13.19
C HIS A 131 3.23 -6.71 14.41
N ASN A 132 2.98 -7.96 14.84
CA ASN A 132 3.72 -8.61 15.92
C ASN A 132 4.86 -9.52 15.44
N LEU A 133 5.13 -9.60 14.12
CA LEU A 133 6.31 -10.30 13.63
C LEU A 133 7.59 -9.64 14.16
N GLN A 134 8.52 -10.47 14.61
CA GLN A 134 9.83 -10.02 15.12
C GLN A 134 10.94 -10.85 14.48
N GLU A 135 12.16 -10.29 14.44
CA GLU A 135 13.37 -10.94 13.96
C GLU A 135 13.26 -11.48 12.52
N CYS A 136 12.55 -10.74 11.65
CA CYS A 136 12.43 -11.08 10.23
C CYS A 136 12.59 -9.83 9.35
N VAL A 137 12.82 -10.06 8.07
CA VAL A 137 13.12 -8.99 7.10
C VAL A 137 11.99 -7.97 6.99
N ILE A 138 10.73 -8.44 6.95
CA ILE A 138 9.59 -7.53 6.83
C ILE A 138 9.43 -6.63 8.07
N ALA A 139 9.60 -7.18 9.28
CA ALA A 139 9.56 -6.40 10.52
C ALA A 139 10.60 -5.29 10.50
N GLN A 140 11.85 -5.59 10.14
CA GLN A 140 12.92 -4.61 10.04
C GLN A 140 12.63 -3.53 8.98
N ARG A 141 12.05 -3.91 7.81
CA ARG A 141 11.65 -2.94 6.78
C ARG A 141 10.56 -1.99 7.30
N MET A 142 9.55 -2.52 7.96
CA MET A 142 8.46 -1.72 8.54
C MET A 142 9.00 -0.73 9.57
N ASP A 143 9.88 -1.19 10.48
CA ASP A 143 10.52 -0.36 11.49
C ASP A 143 11.31 0.81 10.88
N TYR A 144 12.15 0.52 9.88
CA TYR A 144 12.93 1.56 9.21
C TYR A 144 12.06 2.53 8.40
N ARG A 145 10.98 2.08 7.78
CA ARG A 145 10.06 2.95 7.02
C ARG A 145 9.28 3.87 7.95
N SER A 146 8.79 3.37 9.08
CA SER A 146 8.03 4.13 10.08
C SER A 146 8.91 5.03 10.95
N MET A 147 10.20 4.74 11.07
CA MET A 147 11.12 5.48 11.93
C MET A 147 11.22 6.95 11.56
N SER A 148 10.99 7.84 12.53
CA SER A 148 11.22 9.27 12.37
C SER A 148 12.71 9.61 12.55
N THR A 149 13.28 10.33 11.59
CA THR A 149 14.64 10.89 11.71
C THR A 149 14.65 12.31 12.24
N LYS A 150 13.48 12.82 12.72
CA LYS A 150 13.33 14.13 13.31
C LYS A 150 14.09 14.18 14.64
N GLY A 151 14.96 15.17 14.83
CA GLY A 151 15.81 15.29 16.03
C GLY A 151 17.15 14.57 15.95
N MET A 152 17.38 13.66 15.00
CA MET A 152 18.69 13.07 14.77
C MET A 152 19.64 14.06 14.09
N LYS A 153 20.92 14.00 14.42
CA LYS A 153 21.95 14.92 13.92
C LYS A 153 23.16 14.17 13.33
N GLY A 154 23.91 14.85 12.47
CA GLY A 154 25.20 14.37 11.95
C GLY A 154 25.11 13.04 11.19
N ASP A 155 26.07 12.17 11.44
CA ASP A 155 26.24 10.91 10.71
C ASP A 155 25.13 9.89 11.04
N THR A 156 24.56 9.93 12.24
CA THR A 156 23.42 9.11 12.59
C THR A 156 22.22 9.38 11.68
N LYS A 157 21.88 10.64 11.45
CA LYS A 157 20.80 11.02 10.53
C LYS A 157 21.07 10.58 9.10
N LYS A 158 22.31 10.75 8.62
CA LYS A 158 22.72 10.31 7.28
C LYS A 158 22.55 8.80 7.14
N HIS A 159 23.06 8.03 8.10
CA HIS A 159 22.97 6.57 8.11
C HIS A 159 21.50 6.09 8.04
N TYR A 160 20.62 6.59 8.89
CA TYR A 160 19.20 6.19 8.87
C TYR A 160 18.48 6.62 7.60
N ASN A 161 18.78 7.81 7.05
CA ASN A 161 18.22 8.25 5.77
C ASN A 161 18.67 7.36 4.59
N GLU A 162 19.90 6.84 4.62
CA GLU A 162 20.39 5.89 3.62
C GLU A 162 19.67 4.54 3.73
N ILE A 163 19.44 4.05 4.95
CA ILE A 163 18.67 2.82 5.18
C ILE A 163 17.22 3.02 4.67
N LYS A 164 16.56 4.12 5.06
CA LYS A 164 15.19 4.42 4.57
C LYS A 164 15.11 4.43 3.05
N LYS A 165 16.09 5.01 2.35
CA LYS A 165 16.15 4.98 0.88
C LYS A 165 16.26 3.56 0.31
N LYS A 166 16.98 2.66 0.98
CA LYS A 166 17.15 1.27 0.54
C LYS A 166 15.88 0.44 0.73
N VAL A 167 15.14 0.66 1.83
CA VAL A 167 13.93 -0.10 2.17
C VAL A 167 12.65 0.53 1.66
N LYS A 168 12.69 1.73 1.06
CA LYS A 168 11.52 2.43 0.52
C LYS A 168 10.77 1.54 -0.47
N VAL A 169 9.44 1.52 -0.37
CA VAL A 169 8.57 0.88 -1.36
C VAL A 169 8.82 1.52 -2.72
N ARG A 170 8.99 0.70 -3.74
CA ARG A 170 9.22 1.15 -5.11
C ARG A 170 8.10 0.65 -5.99
N LYS A 171 7.63 1.47 -6.92
CA LYS A 171 6.69 1.00 -7.95
C LYS A 171 7.34 -0.14 -8.72
N MET A 172 6.59 -1.21 -8.90
CA MET A 172 6.99 -2.37 -9.70
C MET A 172 6.36 -2.22 -11.08
N TYR A 173 7.14 -2.51 -12.10
CA TYR A 173 6.71 -2.44 -13.50
C TYR A 173 7.05 -3.75 -14.18
N THR A 174 6.23 -4.18 -15.11
CA THR A 174 6.61 -5.21 -16.07
C THR A 174 7.76 -4.72 -16.95
N LYS A 175 8.42 -5.62 -17.66
CA LYS A 175 9.51 -5.22 -18.59
C LYS A 175 8.99 -4.27 -19.67
N GLU A 176 7.79 -4.55 -20.19
CA GLU A 176 7.11 -3.75 -21.21
C GLU A 176 6.80 -2.34 -20.71
N GLU A 177 6.19 -2.22 -19.54
CA GLU A 177 5.90 -0.92 -18.91
C GLU A 177 7.17 -0.13 -18.60
N ALA A 178 8.21 -0.79 -18.09
CA ALA A 178 9.49 -0.15 -17.80
C ALA A 178 10.15 0.40 -19.08
N GLU A 179 10.07 -0.32 -20.20
CA GLU A 179 10.55 0.15 -21.50
C GLU A 179 9.74 1.34 -22.02
N GLU A 180 8.43 1.30 -21.88
CA GLU A 180 7.55 2.40 -22.30
C GLU A 180 7.83 3.67 -21.48
N ILE A 181 7.96 3.53 -20.15
CA ILE A 181 8.33 4.65 -19.26
C ILE A 181 9.70 5.22 -19.64
N ARG A 182 10.68 4.35 -19.93
CA ARG A 182 12.01 4.79 -20.35
C ARG A 182 11.93 5.59 -21.66
N ARG A 183 11.25 5.07 -22.67
CA ARG A 183 11.05 5.77 -23.95
C ARG A 183 10.34 7.13 -23.77
N ARG A 184 9.34 7.18 -22.91
CA ARG A 184 8.63 8.42 -22.61
C ARG A 184 9.56 9.45 -21.93
N ASN A 185 10.34 9.01 -20.96
CA ASN A 185 11.27 9.88 -20.24
C ASN A 185 12.41 10.38 -21.16
N GLU A 186 12.93 9.54 -22.04
CA GLU A 186 13.92 9.95 -23.05
C GLU A 186 13.35 11.03 -23.98
N LYS A 187 12.10 10.88 -24.47
CA LYS A 187 11.42 11.90 -25.27
C LYS A 187 11.28 13.23 -24.52
N LEU A 188 10.87 13.18 -23.25
CA LEU A 188 10.72 14.39 -22.42
C LEU A 188 12.06 15.09 -22.18
N GLN A 189 13.14 14.33 -21.93
CA GLN A 189 14.48 14.89 -21.76
C GLN A 189 14.99 15.55 -23.04
N GLU A 190 14.75 14.96 -24.21
CA GLU A 190 15.10 15.56 -25.49
C GLU A 190 14.32 16.84 -25.76
N GLU A 191 12.99 16.85 -25.48
CA GLU A 191 12.15 18.05 -25.64
C GLU A 191 12.53 19.20 -24.69
N GLN A 192 13.01 18.87 -23.49
CA GLN A 192 13.39 19.83 -22.45
C GLN A 192 14.86 20.23 -22.52
N ASN A 193 15.67 19.62 -23.40
CA ASN A 193 17.10 19.91 -23.48
C ASN A 193 17.32 21.36 -23.93
N PRO A 194 17.86 22.25 -23.06
CA PRO A 194 18.05 23.66 -23.38
C PRO A 194 19.11 23.90 -24.47
N ASN A 195 20.00 22.94 -24.68
CA ASN A 195 21.05 23.01 -25.68
C ASN A 195 20.61 22.54 -27.08
N MET A 196 19.42 22.05 -27.21
CA MET A 196 18.89 21.59 -28.48
C MET A 196 18.21 22.73 -29.22
N SER A 197 18.67 23.01 -30.43
CA SER A 197 18.03 24.00 -31.30
C SER A 197 16.61 23.55 -31.72
N SER A 198 15.73 24.50 -32.04
CA SER A 198 14.39 24.22 -32.54
C SER A 198 14.41 23.31 -33.79
N TYR A 199 15.42 23.48 -34.63
CA TYR A 199 15.65 22.64 -35.81
C TYR A 199 15.99 21.16 -35.44
N GLN A 200 16.86 20.99 -34.44
CA GLN A 200 17.21 19.65 -33.95
C GLN A 200 16.00 18.94 -33.33
N LYS A 201 15.20 19.66 -32.54
CA LYS A 201 13.95 19.11 -31.95
C LYS A 201 12.97 18.66 -33.01
N GLU A 202 12.80 19.47 -34.08
CA GLU A 202 11.92 19.13 -35.20
C GLU A 202 12.47 17.99 -36.05
N TYR A 203 13.79 17.92 -36.25
CA TYR A 203 14.47 16.82 -36.95
C TYR A 203 14.24 15.49 -36.21
N TYR A 204 14.49 15.43 -34.91
CA TYR A 204 14.26 14.23 -34.11
C TYR A 204 12.79 13.81 -34.06
N ARG A 205 11.85 14.77 -34.00
CA ARG A 205 10.43 14.49 -34.11
C ARG A 205 10.08 13.83 -35.43
N LYS A 206 10.54 14.37 -36.57
CA LYS A 206 10.30 13.80 -37.91
C LYS A 206 10.93 12.42 -38.07
N MET A 207 12.13 12.21 -37.57
CA MET A 207 12.81 10.91 -37.67
C MET A 207 12.07 9.80 -36.88
N ARG A 208 11.43 10.16 -35.75
CA ARG A 208 10.57 9.25 -35.00
C ARG A 208 9.28 8.94 -35.74
N GLU A 209 8.62 9.94 -36.30
CA GLU A 209 7.40 9.76 -37.11
C GLU A 209 7.65 8.84 -38.30
N LEU A 210 8.88 8.84 -38.83
CA LEU A 210 9.32 7.95 -39.92
C LEU A 210 9.80 6.56 -39.42
N GLY A 211 9.84 6.32 -38.10
CA GLY A 211 10.35 5.05 -37.55
C GLY A 211 11.85 4.83 -37.72
N ALA A 212 12.60 5.88 -38.05
CA ALA A 212 14.06 5.82 -38.28
C ALA A 212 14.90 5.88 -37.01
N ILE A 213 14.32 6.33 -35.91
CA ILE A 213 14.86 6.28 -34.54
C ILE A 213 13.76 5.91 -33.57
N ILE A 214 14.10 5.12 -32.56
CA ILE A 214 13.17 4.60 -31.56
C ILE A 214 13.00 5.61 -30.42
#